data_c0b147f409019f96f9e7c602b62d8236
#
_entry.id   c0b147f409019f96f9e7c602b62d8236
#
_cell.length_a   1.000
_cell.length_b   1.000
_cell.length_c   1.000
_cell.angle_alpha   90.00
_cell.angle_beta   90.00
_cell.angle_gamma   90.00
#
_symmetry.space_group_name_H-M   'P 1'
#
loop_
_entity.id
_entity.type
_entity.pdbx_description
1 polymer ?
#
loop_
_entity_poly.entity_id
_entity_poly.type
_entity_poly.pdbx_seq_one_letter_code
_entity_poly.pdbx_strand_id
1 'polypeptide(L)'
;SLDERPGWLTLHADRADSLRPCRNMLTQKAMGYGGTATTKVELTDSTGSTFAGLLCNGKQFRAVGLCPEGVFTECDGRRTIVAKGRLKGVCLRVVTDLEANSHRFFYSLDGVSFSPADEPFAMSSGYWKGMRLGLFCYSTADNGGHADFDCFVYDISGWPAAGKGWR
;
A
#
# COMPACT_ATOMS: atom_id res chain seq x y z
N SER A 1 -10.89 -10.61 -6.36
CA SER A 1 -11.88 -10.75 -7.45
C SER A 1 -11.84 -9.53 -8.36
N LEU A 2 -12.07 -9.72 -9.64
CA LEU A 2 -12.27 -8.66 -10.64
C LEU A 2 -13.74 -8.60 -11.11
N ASP A 3 -14.55 -9.54 -10.69
CA ASP A 3 -15.94 -9.71 -11.16
C ASP A 3 -16.98 -9.07 -10.23
N GLU A 4 -16.65 -8.90 -8.95
CA GLU A 4 -17.59 -8.38 -7.95
C GLU A 4 -17.92 -6.90 -8.16
N ARG A 5 -16.94 -6.13 -8.61
CA ARG A 5 -17.10 -4.72 -8.96
C ARG A 5 -16.35 -4.45 -10.28
N PRO A 6 -17.03 -4.35 -11.42
CA PRO A 6 -16.39 -4.13 -12.71
C PRO A 6 -15.47 -2.91 -12.71
N GLY A 7 -14.23 -3.09 -13.17
CA GLY A 7 -13.19 -2.05 -13.17
C GLY A 7 -12.43 -1.87 -11.86
N TRP A 8 -12.78 -2.62 -10.81
CA TRP A 8 -12.11 -2.58 -9.51
C TRP A 8 -11.56 -3.96 -9.15
N LEU A 9 -10.45 -3.96 -8.39
CA LEU A 9 -9.94 -5.17 -7.75
C LEU A 9 -10.50 -5.26 -6.33
N THR A 10 -11.32 -6.27 -6.05
CA THR A 10 -11.80 -6.56 -4.69
C THR A 10 -10.88 -7.55 -3.99
N LEU A 11 -10.36 -7.17 -2.83
CA LEU A 11 -9.61 -8.03 -1.91
C LEU A 11 -10.43 -8.24 -0.64
N HIS A 12 -10.83 -9.49 -0.37
CA HIS A 12 -11.49 -9.86 0.88
C HIS A 12 -10.46 -9.92 2.01
N ALA A 13 -10.85 -9.45 3.18
CA ALA A 13 -9.98 -9.49 4.34
C ALA A 13 -9.81 -10.94 4.82
N ASP A 14 -8.56 -11.39 4.90
CA ASP A 14 -8.18 -12.62 5.60
C ASP A 14 -7.78 -12.29 7.04
N ARG A 15 -7.97 -13.23 7.96
CA ARG A 15 -7.62 -13.02 9.37
C ARG A 15 -6.12 -12.88 9.55
N ALA A 16 -5.70 -11.74 10.09
CA ALA A 16 -4.32 -11.48 10.44
C ALA A 16 -4.23 -10.37 11.51
N ASP A 17 -3.29 -10.46 12.43
CA ASP A 17 -3.12 -9.45 13.48
C ASP A 17 -2.33 -8.22 13.02
N SER A 18 -1.64 -8.35 11.88
CA SER A 18 -0.84 -7.29 11.25
C SER A 18 -0.56 -7.61 9.78
N LEU A 19 0.10 -6.69 9.10
CA LEU A 19 0.47 -6.84 7.69
C LEU A 19 1.38 -8.05 7.42
N ARG A 20 2.34 -8.36 8.30
CA ARG A 20 3.33 -9.43 8.07
C ARG A 20 2.71 -10.82 7.88
N PRO A 21 1.77 -11.31 8.69
CA PRO A 21 1.08 -12.58 8.48
C PRO A 21 -0.06 -12.52 7.45
N CYS A 22 -0.40 -11.33 6.92
CA CYS A 22 -1.45 -11.18 5.92
C CYS A 22 -1.13 -12.02 4.67
N ARG A 23 -2.09 -12.82 4.22
CA ARG A 23 -1.96 -13.66 3.02
C ARG A 23 -2.56 -13.00 1.78
N ASN A 24 -3.55 -12.13 1.97
CA ASN A 24 -4.21 -11.47 0.85
C ASN A 24 -3.47 -10.18 0.47
N MET A 25 -2.33 -10.39 -0.20
CA MET A 25 -1.48 -9.33 -0.74
C MET A 25 -1.20 -9.60 -2.22
N LEU A 26 -1.39 -8.57 -3.04
CA LEU A 26 -0.98 -8.57 -4.45
C LEU A 26 0.23 -7.65 -4.61
N THR A 27 1.40 -8.21 -4.87
CA THR A 27 2.66 -7.46 -4.88
C THR A 27 3.42 -7.62 -6.18
N GLN A 28 4.13 -6.56 -6.57
CA GLN A 28 5.14 -6.58 -7.62
C GLN A 28 6.48 -6.11 -7.10
N LYS A 29 7.55 -6.49 -7.76
CA LYS A 29 8.92 -6.06 -7.44
C LYS A 29 9.06 -4.57 -7.75
N ALA A 30 9.69 -3.82 -6.85
CA ALA A 30 10.12 -2.46 -7.15
C ALA A 30 11.17 -2.48 -8.26
N MET A 31 11.05 -1.57 -9.22
CA MET A 31 11.87 -1.54 -10.44
C MET A 31 12.50 -0.16 -10.64
N GLY A 32 13.55 -0.12 -11.45
CA GLY A 32 14.22 1.12 -11.81
C GLY A 32 15.08 1.68 -10.70
N TYR A 33 15.32 2.97 -10.78
CA TYR A 33 16.01 3.76 -9.77
C TYR A 33 15.06 4.30 -8.71
N GLY A 34 13.77 4.19 -8.95
CA GLY A 34 12.69 4.65 -8.10
C GLY A 34 11.43 4.90 -8.90
N GLY A 35 10.43 5.43 -8.24
CA GLY A 35 9.15 5.72 -8.89
C GLY A 35 8.05 6.03 -7.89
N THR A 36 6.85 6.12 -8.40
CA THR A 36 5.66 6.45 -7.63
C THR A 36 4.58 5.41 -7.86
N ALA A 37 4.17 4.70 -6.81
CA ALA A 37 2.99 3.86 -6.88
C ALA A 37 1.79 4.57 -6.24
N THR A 38 0.67 4.58 -6.94
CA THR A 38 -0.57 5.25 -6.49
C THR A 38 -1.75 4.30 -6.68
N THR A 39 -2.64 4.27 -5.70
CA THR A 39 -3.90 3.54 -5.74
C THR A 39 -5.02 4.34 -5.09
N LYS A 40 -6.26 4.09 -5.48
CA LYS A 40 -7.44 4.51 -4.75
C LYS A 40 -8.06 3.28 -4.11
N VAL A 41 -8.35 3.35 -2.82
CA VAL A 41 -8.97 2.28 -2.05
C VAL A 41 -10.29 2.76 -1.43
N GLU A 42 -11.32 1.93 -1.51
CA GLU A 42 -12.57 2.06 -0.77
C GLU A 42 -12.71 0.85 0.16
N LEU A 43 -13.18 1.08 1.39
CA LEU A 43 -13.31 0.06 2.41
C LEU A 43 -14.77 -0.22 2.72
N THR A 44 -15.16 -1.48 2.67
CA THR A 44 -16.44 -1.97 3.16
C THR A 44 -16.19 -2.88 4.36
N ASP A 45 -16.52 -2.39 5.53
CA ASP A 45 -16.31 -3.11 6.80
C ASP A 45 -17.46 -2.83 7.78
N SER A 46 -18.08 -3.88 8.27
CA SER A 46 -19.11 -3.84 9.31
C SER A 46 -18.59 -4.23 10.69
N THR A 47 -17.38 -4.76 10.78
CA THR A 47 -16.80 -5.30 12.02
C THR A 47 -15.93 -4.29 12.77
N GLY A 48 -15.48 -3.23 12.09
CA GLY A 48 -14.56 -2.26 12.67
C GLY A 48 -13.11 -2.73 12.75
N SER A 49 -12.76 -3.78 12.03
CA SER A 49 -11.48 -4.51 12.21
C SER A 49 -10.68 -4.72 10.92
N THR A 50 -11.13 -4.15 9.78
CA THR A 50 -10.49 -4.35 8.48
C THR A 50 -9.50 -3.24 8.16
N PHE A 51 -8.35 -3.64 7.62
CA PHE A 51 -7.23 -2.80 7.23
C PHE A 51 -6.85 -3.10 5.80
N ALA A 52 -6.78 -2.06 4.95
CA ALA A 52 -6.45 -2.23 3.54
C ALA A 52 -5.66 -1.05 2.99
N GLY A 53 -4.82 -1.28 2.00
CA GLY A 53 -4.07 -0.18 1.41
C GLY A 53 -2.86 -0.59 0.58
N LEU A 54 -1.85 0.27 0.62
CA LEU A 54 -0.62 0.19 -0.15
C LEU A 54 0.55 -0.16 0.77
N LEU A 55 1.35 -1.15 0.36
CA LEU A 55 2.47 -1.65 1.16
C LEU A 55 3.82 -1.53 0.44
N CYS A 56 4.87 -1.44 1.26
CA CYS A 56 6.25 -1.75 0.91
C CYS A 56 6.72 -2.91 1.79
N ASN A 57 7.24 -3.97 1.21
CA ASN A 57 7.84 -5.05 1.98
C ASN A 57 9.25 -5.41 1.49
N GLY A 58 10.08 -5.70 2.46
CA GLY A 58 11.43 -6.24 2.34
C GLY A 58 11.67 -7.13 3.56
N LYS A 59 12.70 -6.86 4.36
CA LYS A 59 12.80 -7.42 5.73
C LYS A 59 11.75 -6.83 6.66
N GLN A 60 11.44 -5.55 6.46
CA GLN A 60 10.39 -4.83 7.17
C GLN A 60 9.11 -4.82 6.34
N PHE A 61 7.97 -4.72 7.02
CA PHE A 61 6.67 -4.53 6.43
C PHE A 61 6.16 -3.14 6.81
N ARG A 62 5.96 -2.30 5.81
CA ARG A 62 5.43 -0.94 5.98
C ARG A 62 4.23 -0.73 5.09
N ALA A 63 3.26 0.01 5.57
CA ALA A 63 2.05 0.32 4.83
C ALA A 63 1.49 1.69 5.15
N VAL A 64 0.70 2.22 4.22
CA VAL A 64 -0.30 3.25 4.42
C VAL A 64 -1.63 2.67 3.97
N GLY A 65 -2.70 2.94 4.70
CA GLY A 65 -3.99 2.32 4.40
C GLY A 65 -5.18 3.04 5.00
N LEU A 66 -6.34 2.47 4.72
CA LEU A 66 -7.64 2.86 5.25
C LEU A 66 -8.12 1.79 6.22
N CYS A 67 -8.62 2.22 7.36
CA CYS A 67 -9.33 1.43 8.34
C CYS A 67 -10.59 2.18 8.81
N PRO A 68 -11.47 1.58 9.63
CA PRO A 68 -12.69 2.25 10.10
C PRO A 68 -12.46 3.54 10.88
N GLU A 69 -11.28 3.71 11.49
CA GLU A 69 -10.91 4.92 12.24
C GLU A 69 -10.35 6.05 11.35
N GLY A 70 -9.96 5.73 10.12
CA GLY A 70 -9.38 6.67 9.16
C GLY A 70 -8.16 6.15 8.43
N VAL A 71 -7.29 7.04 8.03
CA VAL A 71 -6.02 6.71 7.37
C VAL A 71 -4.98 6.33 8.42
N PHE A 72 -4.28 5.23 8.20
CA PHE A 72 -3.23 4.74 9.11
C PHE A 72 -1.92 4.46 8.37
N THR A 73 -0.83 4.45 9.12
CA THR A 73 0.43 3.82 8.73
C THR A 73 0.71 2.61 9.61
N GLU A 74 1.41 1.62 9.05
CA GLU A 74 1.87 0.44 9.80
C GLU A 74 3.36 0.19 9.54
N CYS A 75 4.10 -0.11 10.62
CA CYS A 75 5.48 -0.54 10.56
C CYS A 75 5.66 -1.76 11.46
N ASP A 76 5.88 -2.94 10.84
CA ASP A 76 6.08 -4.22 11.53
C ASP A 76 5.04 -4.50 12.65
N GLY A 77 3.75 -4.26 12.34
CA GLY A 77 2.62 -4.48 13.24
C GLY A 77 2.26 -3.31 14.16
N ARG A 78 3.06 -2.26 14.20
CA ARG A 78 2.71 -1.03 14.92
C ARG A 78 1.95 -0.09 14.01
N ARG A 79 0.71 0.21 14.35
CA ARG A 79 -0.19 1.10 13.62
C ARG A 79 -0.28 2.47 14.27
N THR A 80 -0.40 3.49 13.43
CA THR A 80 -0.61 4.89 13.84
C THR A 80 -1.65 5.51 12.93
N ILE A 81 -2.71 6.10 13.51
CA ILE A 81 -3.72 6.86 12.76
C ILE A 81 -3.15 8.23 12.42
N VAL A 82 -3.08 8.56 11.15
CA VAL A 82 -2.52 9.83 10.64
C VAL A 82 -3.60 10.83 10.21
N ALA A 83 -4.79 10.33 9.85
CA ALA A 83 -5.97 11.16 9.61
C ALA A 83 -7.21 10.45 10.14
N LYS A 84 -7.85 11.01 11.16
CA LYS A 84 -9.06 10.45 11.77
C LYS A 84 -10.30 10.79 10.94
N GLY A 85 -11.22 9.85 10.87
CA GLY A 85 -12.53 10.03 10.27
C GLY A 85 -13.03 8.75 9.61
N ARG A 86 -14.35 8.58 9.61
CA ARG A 86 -14.98 7.47 8.90
C ARG A 86 -15.03 7.80 7.41
N LEU A 87 -14.02 7.35 6.68
CA LEU A 87 -13.84 7.62 5.26
C LEU A 87 -14.34 6.41 4.44
N LYS A 88 -15.07 6.68 3.36
CA LYS A 88 -15.43 5.64 2.40
C LYS A 88 -14.22 5.19 1.58
N GLY A 89 -13.39 6.13 1.19
CA GLY A 89 -12.23 5.88 0.35
C GLY A 89 -11.14 6.94 0.50
N VAL A 90 -9.96 6.60 0.00
CA VAL A 90 -8.76 7.46 0.04
C VAL A 90 -7.83 7.11 -1.13
N CYS A 91 -7.13 8.09 -1.67
CA CYS A 91 -6.00 7.86 -2.57
C CYS A 91 -4.72 7.73 -1.77
N LEU A 92 -3.96 6.67 -2.03
CA LEU A 92 -2.71 6.35 -1.36
C LEU A 92 -1.56 6.39 -2.35
N ARG A 93 -0.40 6.84 -1.90
CA ARG A 93 0.80 6.93 -2.73
C ARG A 93 2.03 6.56 -1.94
N VAL A 94 2.97 5.89 -2.59
CA VAL A 94 4.35 5.78 -2.13
C VAL A 94 5.28 6.34 -3.17
N VAL A 95 6.20 7.17 -2.74
CA VAL A 95 7.34 7.62 -3.55
C VAL A 95 8.55 6.81 -3.12
N THR A 96 9.25 6.23 -4.08
CA THR A 96 10.42 5.37 -3.85
C THR A 96 11.63 5.94 -4.56
N ASP A 97 12.74 6.05 -3.85
CA ASP A 97 14.08 6.25 -4.40
C ASP A 97 14.91 5.02 -4.02
N LEU A 98 15.20 4.18 -4.99
CA LEU A 98 15.91 2.92 -4.76
C LEU A 98 17.42 3.11 -4.68
N GLU A 99 17.98 4.18 -5.26
CA GLU A 99 19.39 4.50 -5.17
C GLU A 99 19.74 5.08 -3.80
N ALA A 100 18.97 6.07 -3.35
CA ALA A 100 19.13 6.65 -2.01
C ALA A 100 18.54 5.77 -0.91
N ASN A 101 17.82 4.70 -1.25
CA ASN A 101 17.04 3.88 -0.33
C ASN A 101 16.15 4.74 0.60
N SER A 102 15.43 5.66 -0.01
CA SER A 102 14.53 6.59 0.67
C SER A 102 13.12 6.45 0.12
N HIS A 103 12.17 6.18 0.99
CA HIS A 103 10.78 5.94 0.62
C HIS A 103 9.89 6.76 1.53
N ARG A 104 8.71 7.19 1.03
CA ARG A 104 7.73 7.93 1.83
C ARG A 104 6.32 7.65 1.38
N PHE A 105 5.42 7.47 2.34
CA PHE A 105 3.98 7.34 2.10
C PHE A 105 3.26 8.68 2.13
N PHE A 106 2.20 8.75 1.33
CA PHE A 106 1.29 9.88 1.23
C PHE A 106 -0.14 9.40 1.13
N TYR A 107 -1.07 10.26 1.51
CA TYR A 107 -2.51 10.05 1.32
C TYR A 107 -3.19 11.32 0.79
N SER A 108 -4.34 11.16 0.14
CA SER A 108 -5.14 12.26 -0.37
C SER A 108 -6.63 11.94 -0.20
N LEU A 109 -7.38 12.88 0.38
CA LEU A 109 -8.82 12.75 0.57
C LEU A 109 -9.61 13.23 -0.65
N ASP A 110 -9.04 14.10 -1.47
CA ASP A 110 -9.64 14.68 -2.67
C ASP A 110 -9.12 14.08 -3.99
N GLY A 111 -8.11 13.20 -3.91
CA GLY A 111 -7.45 12.59 -5.07
C GLY A 111 -6.47 13.51 -5.80
N VAL A 112 -6.30 14.73 -5.36
CA VAL A 112 -5.46 15.76 -5.99
C VAL A 112 -4.31 16.20 -5.10
N SER A 113 -4.63 16.60 -3.86
CA SER A 113 -3.66 17.12 -2.90
C SER A 113 -3.18 15.99 -2.00
N PHE A 114 -1.89 15.64 -2.07
CA PHE A 114 -1.29 14.58 -1.27
C PHE A 114 -0.54 15.14 -0.06
N SER A 115 -0.92 14.69 1.11
CA SER A 115 -0.23 14.96 2.37
C SER A 115 0.69 13.80 2.77
N PRO A 116 1.87 14.05 3.35
CA PRO A 116 2.71 12.99 3.85
C PRO A 116 2.01 12.23 5.00
N ALA A 117 2.11 10.91 4.96
CA ALA A 117 1.55 10.03 5.99
C ALA A 117 2.58 9.69 7.07
N ASP A 118 3.86 9.73 6.72
CA ASP A 118 4.97 9.41 7.62
C ASP A 118 6.23 10.22 7.28
N GLU A 119 7.28 10.02 8.05
CA GLU A 119 8.61 10.50 7.71
C GLU A 119 9.27 9.57 6.66
N PRO A 120 10.23 10.09 5.86
CA PRO A 120 11.00 9.24 4.96
C PRO A 120 11.64 8.05 5.69
N PHE A 121 11.64 6.87 5.06
CA PHE A 121 12.18 5.66 5.64
C PHE A 121 13.05 4.88 4.66
N ALA A 122 14.03 4.16 5.19
CA ALA A 122 14.81 3.20 4.44
C ALA A 122 14.20 1.80 4.54
N MET A 123 14.34 1.01 3.48
CA MET A 123 13.95 -0.40 3.45
C MET A 123 15.18 -1.30 3.39
N SER A 124 15.30 -2.22 4.31
CA SER A 124 16.30 -3.26 4.19
C SER A 124 15.89 -4.24 3.10
N SER A 125 16.77 -4.46 2.13
CA SER A 125 16.56 -5.48 1.09
C SER A 125 16.28 -6.82 1.75
N GLY A 126 15.04 -7.31 1.62
CA GLY A 126 14.65 -8.57 2.18
C GLY A 126 15.17 -9.71 1.33
N TYR A 127 16.11 -10.49 1.85
CA TYR A 127 16.59 -11.70 1.17
C TYR A 127 16.92 -11.42 -0.32
N TRP A 128 16.98 -12.46 -1.15
CA TRP A 128 17.20 -12.37 -2.59
C TRP A 128 16.03 -11.77 -3.40
N LYS A 129 14.88 -11.51 -2.76
CA LYS A 129 13.65 -11.04 -3.45
C LYS A 129 13.61 -9.54 -3.70
N GLY A 130 14.44 -8.74 -3.02
CA GLY A 130 14.39 -7.27 -3.08
C GLY A 130 13.12 -6.67 -2.44
N MET A 131 12.94 -5.37 -2.59
CA MET A 131 11.75 -4.66 -2.14
C MET A 131 10.57 -4.90 -3.09
N ARG A 132 9.38 -5.00 -2.54
CA ARG A 132 8.12 -5.15 -3.27
C ARG A 132 7.14 -4.05 -2.85
N LEU A 133 6.32 -3.63 -3.79
CA LEU A 133 5.18 -2.74 -3.62
C LEU A 133 3.91 -3.53 -3.87
N GLY A 134 2.80 -3.19 -3.25
CA GLY A 134 1.56 -3.89 -3.53
C GLY A 134 0.37 -3.43 -2.70
N LEU A 135 -0.73 -4.11 -2.94
CA LEU A 135 -2.02 -3.91 -2.29
C LEU A 135 -2.24 -5.02 -1.26
N PHE A 136 -2.97 -4.71 -0.20
CA PHE A 136 -3.31 -5.67 0.84
C PHE A 136 -4.68 -5.43 1.43
N CYS A 137 -5.26 -6.49 1.99
CA CYS A 137 -6.47 -6.42 2.81
C CYS A 137 -6.43 -7.51 3.88
N TYR A 138 -6.56 -7.15 5.16
CA TYR A 138 -6.65 -8.08 6.28
C TYR A 138 -7.61 -7.59 7.35
N SER A 139 -8.04 -8.47 8.23
CA SER A 139 -8.86 -8.14 9.39
C SER A 139 -8.30 -8.77 10.66
N THR A 140 -8.41 -8.04 11.78
CA THR A 140 -8.05 -8.57 13.10
C THR A 140 -9.17 -9.42 13.71
N ALA A 141 -10.35 -9.46 13.08
CA ALA A 141 -11.46 -10.33 13.45
C ALA A 141 -11.76 -11.36 12.37
N ASP A 142 -12.44 -12.44 12.74
CA ASP A 142 -13.06 -13.35 11.79
C ASP A 142 -14.19 -12.62 11.04
N ASN A 143 -14.44 -12.99 9.79
CA ASN A 143 -15.45 -12.38 8.93
C ASN A 143 -15.22 -10.87 8.70
N GLY A 144 -13.98 -10.47 8.45
CA GLY A 144 -13.64 -9.11 8.05
C GLY A 144 -14.36 -8.68 6.77
N GLY A 145 -14.28 -7.38 6.46
CA GLY A 145 -14.85 -6.81 5.26
C GLY A 145 -14.02 -7.09 4.00
N HIS A 146 -14.12 -6.18 3.07
CA HIS A 146 -13.30 -6.19 1.86
C HIS A 146 -12.87 -4.76 1.49
N ALA A 147 -11.88 -4.67 0.64
CA ALA A 147 -11.45 -3.42 0.05
C ALA A 147 -11.50 -3.50 -1.47
N ASP A 148 -11.98 -2.44 -2.08
CA ASP A 148 -12.00 -2.26 -3.51
C ASP A 148 -10.90 -1.27 -3.92
N PHE A 149 -10.08 -1.67 -4.88
CA PHE A 149 -9.01 -0.84 -5.44
C PHE A 149 -9.36 -0.48 -6.88
N ASP A 150 -9.49 0.81 -7.17
CA ASP A 150 -9.83 1.33 -8.51
C ASP A 150 -8.68 1.14 -9.50
N CYS A 151 -7.48 1.47 -9.05
CA CYS A 151 -6.28 1.39 -9.87
C CYS A 151 -5.05 1.03 -9.04
N PHE A 152 -4.03 0.55 -9.71
CA PHE A 152 -2.66 0.51 -9.21
C PHE A 152 -1.75 1.05 -10.32
N VAL A 153 -1.34 2.30 -10.19
CA VAL A 153 -0.46 2.96 -11.16
C VAL A 153 0.93 3.01 -10.57
N TYR A 154 1.87 2.33 -11.22
CA TYR A 154 3.29 2.40 -10.86
C TYR A 154 4.05 3.11 -11.97
N ASP A 155 4.35 4.40 -11.73
CA ASP A 155 5.16 5.23 -12.61
C ASP A 155 6.63 5.08 -12.22
N ILE A 156 7.41 4.53 -13.13
CA ILE A 156 8.86 4.35 -13.02
C ILE A 156 9.61 5.40 -13.84
N SER A 157 9.10 6.62 -13.91
CA SER A 157 9.75 7.74 -14.60
C SER A 157 11.18 7.92 -14.07
N GLY A 158 12.14 7.98 -14.99
CA GLY A 158 13.58 7.97 -14.69
C GLY A 158 14.27 6.64 -15.00
N TRP A 159 13.52 5.59 -15.38
CA TRP A 159 14.15 4.42 -15.98
C TRP A 159 14.90 4.86 -17.25
N PRO A 160 16.19 4.51 -17.43
CA PRO A 160 16.89 4.85 -18.66
C PRO A 160 16.11 4.26 -19.84
N ALA A 161 15.81 5.13 -20.83
CA ALA A 161 15.15 4.71 -22.06
C ALA A 161 15.88 3.48 -22.62
N ALA A 162 15.13 2.51 -23.12
CA ALA A 162 15.66 1.31 -23.75
C ALA A 162 16.79 1.68 -24.73
N GLY A 163 18.00 1.21 -24.48
CA GLY A 163 19.18 1.55 -25.31
C GLY A 163 20.43 2.00 -24.53
N LYS A 164 20.31 2.39 -23.25
CA LYS A 164 21.49 2.48 -22.38
C LYS A 164 21.73 1.11 -21.78
N GLY A 165 22.42 0.28 -22.55
CA GLY A 165 22.71 -1.09 -22.19
C GLY A 165 23.40 -1.23 -20.83
N TRP A 166 23.21 -2.38 -20.24
CA TRP A 166 24.00 -2.91 -19.13
C TRP A 166 25.48 -2.81 -19.54
N ARG A 167 26.23 -1.96 -18.83
CA ARG A 167 27.69 -1.96 -18.89
C ARG A 167 28.24 -2.69 -17.70
#